data_8b97c9d87c3da355cdb9950a04e5e147
#
_entry.id   8b97c9d87c3da355cdb9950a04e5e147
#
_cell.length_a   1.000
_cell.length_b   1.000
_cell.length_c   1.000
_cell.angle_alpha   90.00
_cell.angle_beta   90.00
_cell.angle_gamma   90.00
#
_symmetry.space_group_name_H-M   'P 1'
#
loop_
_entity.id
_entity.type
_entity.pdbx_description
1 polymer ?
#
loop_
_entity_poly.entity_id
_entity_poly.type
_entity_poly.pdbx_seq_one_letter_code
_entity_poly.pdbx_strand_id
1 'polypeptide(L)'
;IVDAFTDITMGQIVDRCKPTKDGKFRPWLKRMCGPVAIASFLIFQSGLAGMPYGFKVAWLAVTYILWGSIFYTSINIPYGSMASAVSPESKDRAELSTWRTIGASLASLVIGVGTPMIAYVTVDGKTMLSGSRMTIIAGVFSVMAIICYLLCFKMVQERVQLTTKSE
;
A
#
# COMPACT_ATOMS: atom_id res chain seq x y z
N ILE A 1 16.57 -4.63 5.90
CA ILE A 1 17.74 -3.94 5.29
C ILE A 1 17.32 -3.34 3.93
N VAL A 2 16.70 -4.10 3.04
CA VAL A 2 16.24 -3.60 1.73
C VAL A 2 15.28 -2.41 1.90
N ASP A 3 14.32 -2.50 2.83
CA ASP A 3 13.35 -1.42 3.11
C ASP A 3 14.03 -0.11 3.51
N ALA A 4 15.06 -0.14 4.34
CA ALA A 4 15.77 1.06 4.74
C ALA A 4 16.44 1.78 3.55
N PHE A 5 17.00 1.02 2.60
CA PHE A 5 17.56 1.60 1.38
C PHE A 5 16.48 2.17 0.45
N THR A 6 15.38 1.44 0.28
CA THR A 6 14.28 1.89 -0.59
C THR A 6 13.57 3.10 -0.01
N ASP A 7 13.39 3.18 1.31
CA ASP A 7 12.78 4.33 2.00
C ASP A 7 13.60 5.60 1.79
N ILE A 8 14.92 5.54 2.03
CA ILE A 8 15.83 6.68 1.83
C ILE A 8 15.84 7.10 0.36
N THR A 9 15.98 6.12 -0.55
CA THR A 9 16.02 6.37 -2.00
C THR A 9 14.71 7.00 -2.48
N MET A 10 13.58 6.47 -2.05
CA MET A 10 12.28 6.98 -2.42
C MET A 10 12.02 8.38 -1.86
N GLY A 11 12.44 8.64 -0.62
CA GLY A 11 12.39 9.98 -0.03
C GLY A 11 13.15 10.99 -0.90
N GLN A 12 14.38 10.66 -1.28
CA GLN A 12 15.19 11.53 -2.16
C GLN A 12 14.58 11.73 -3.55
N ILE A 13 14.00 10.68 -4.14
CA ILE A 13 13.32 10.77 -5.45
C ILE A 13 12.13 11.73 -5.35
N VAL A 14 11.29 11.56 -4.35
CA VAL A 14 10.10 12.40 -4.14
C VAL A 14 10.51 13.86 -3.86
N ASP A 15 11.57 14.08 -3.09
CA ASP A 15 12.05 15.43 -2.77
C ASP A 15 12.60 16.17 -4.00
N ARG A 16 13.28 15.45 -4.89
CA ARG A 16 13.82 16.01 -6.14
C ARG A 16 12.78 16.17 -7.26
N CYS A 17 11.62 15.52 -7.15
CA CYS A 17 10.56 15.66 -8.15
C CYS A 17 9.97 17.07 -8.12
N LYS A 18 9.85 17.68 -9.30
CA LYS A 18 9.18 18.98 -9.46
C LYS A 18 7.68 18.83 -9.23
N PRO A 19 7.04 19.81 -8.57
CA PRO A 19 5.58 19.83 -8.46
C PRO A 19 4.91 19.82 -9.83
N THR A 20 3.84 19.06 -9.96
CA THR A 20 3.00 19.05 -11.17
C THR A 20 1.76 19.92 -10.97
N LYS A 21 0.91 20.04 -12.00
CA LYS A 21 -0.39 20.76 -11.89
C LYS A 21 -1.30 20.19 -10.79
N ASP A 22 -1.16 18.90 -10.48
CA ASP A 22 -1.95 18.21 -9.45
C ASP A 22 -1.28 18.20 -8.07
N GLY A 23 -0.13 18.86 -7.92
CA GLY A 23 0.68 18.89 -6.70
C GLY A 23 1.97 18.07 -6.81
N LYS A 24 2.68 17.91 -5.68
CA LYS A 24 3.95 17.16 -5.59
C LYS A 24 3.71 15.68 -5.28
N PHE A 25 2.82 15.38 -4.33
CA PHE A 25 2.62 14.03 -3.79
C PHE A 25 1.41 13.31 -4.40
N ARG A 26 0.34 14.02 -4.74
CA ARG A 26 -0.89 13.44 -5.31
C ARG A 26 -0.66 12.58 -6.56
N PRO A 27 0.17 12.97 -7.53
CA PRO A 27 0.43 12.15 -8.72
C PRO A 27 1.03 10.77 -8.40
N TRP A 28 1.78 10.66 -7.29
CA TRP A 28 2.35 9.40 -6.84
C TRP A 28 1.28 8.40 -6.41
N LEU A 29 0.25 8.87 -5.69
CA LEU A 29 -0.88 8.02 -5.31
C LEU A 29 -1.56 7.43 -6.54
N LYS A 30 -1.83 8.27 -7.54
CA LYS A 30 -2.48 7.84 -8.78
C LYS A 30 -1.63 6.86 -9.59
N ARG A 31 -0.31 7.07 -9.65
CA ARG A 31 0.60 6.22 -10.44
C ARG A 31 0.89 4.89 -9.74
N MET A 32 1.03 4.90 -8.44
CA MET A 32 1.48 3.72 -7.67
C MET A 32 0.34 2.85 -7.16
N CYS A 33 -0.92 3.33 -7.15
CA CYS A 33 -2.07 2.53 -6.70
C CYS A 33 -2.22 1.21 -7.50
N GLY A 34 -2.03 1.25 -8.83
CA GLY A 34 -2.09 0.06 -9.68
C GLY A 34 -0.98 -0.94 -9.37
N PRO A 35 0.31 -0.56 -9.51
CA PRO A 35 1.44 -1.43 -9.19
C PRO A 35 1.40 -2.05 -7.79
N VAL A 36 1.03 -1.27 -6.75
CA VAL A 36 0.88 -1.77 -5.38
C VAL A 36 -0.20 -2.84 -5.30
N ALA A 37 -1.35 -2.61 -5.90
CA ALA A 37 -2.47 -3.56 -5.88
C ALA A 37 -2.14 -4.85 -6.64
N ILE A 38 -1.50 -4.74 -7.81
CA ILE A 38 -1.07 -5.90 -8.60
C ILE A 38 -0.03 -6.70 -7.82
N ALA A 39 0.97 -6.06 -7.23
CA ALA A 39 1.98 -6.75 -6.44
C ALA A 39 1.39 -7.45 -5.21
N SER A 40 0.45 -6.79 -4.51
CA SER A 40 -0.30 -7.39 -3.40
C SER A 40 -1.08 -8.63 -3.84
N PHE A 41 -1.74 -8.57 -5.00
CA PHE A 41 -2.47 -9.70 -5.56
C PHE A 41 -1.55 -10.86 -5.94
N LEU A 42 -0.36 -10.57 -6.51
CA LEU A 42 0.62 -11.59 -6.92
C LEU A 42 1.20 -12.41 -5.76
N ILE A 43 1.28 -11.86 -4.56
CA ILE A 43 1.75 -12.57 -3.36
C ILE A 43 0.81 -13.74 -3.01
N PHE A 44 -0.50 -13.54 -3.16
CA PHE A 44 -1.54 -14.49 -2.73
C PHE A 44 -2.07 -15.37 -3.87
N GLN A 45 -1.20 -15.71 -4.84
CA GLN A 45 -1.58 -16.56 -5.96
C GLN A 45 -1.60 -18.05 -5.59
N SER A 46 -2.78 -18.64 -5.60
CA SER A 46 -2.94 -20.09 -5.42
C SER A 46 -2.67 -20.92 -6.70
N GLY A 47 -2.69 -20.27 -7.86
CA GLY A 47 -2.43 -20.94 -9.16
C GLY A 47 -1.03 -21.55 -9.30
N LEU A 48 -0.08 -21.13 -8.45
CA LEU A 48 1.28 -21.66 -8.41
C LEU A 48 1.44 -22.90 -7.50
N ALA A 49 0.34 -23.43 -6.95
CA ALA A 49 0.37 -24.57 -6.03
C ALA A 49 1.04 -25.82 -6.60
N GLY A 50 0.94 -26.05 -7.91
CA GLY A 50 1.56 -27.18 -8.62
C GLY A 50 3.06 -27.01 -8.94
N MET A 51 3.66 -25.85 -8.73
CA MET A 51 5.05 -25.61 -9.06
C MET A 51 6.03 -26.20 -8.03
N PRO A 52 7.31 -26.47 -8.42
CA PRO A 52 8.34 -26.96 -7.51
C PRO A 52 8.53 -26.05 -6.31
N TYR A 53 8.90 -26.61 -5.16
CA TYR A 53 9.09 -25.87 -3.91
C TYR A 53 10.05 -24.70 -4.04
N GLY A 54 11.20 -24.90 -4.72
CA GLY A 54 12.19 -23.83 -4.94
C GLY A 54 11.62 -22.63 -5.71
N PHE A 55 10.78 -22.89 -6.71
CA PHE A 55 10.11 -21.84 -7.47
C PHE A 55 9.12 -21.04 -6.58
N LYS A 56 8.36 -21.73 -5.74
CA LYS A 56 7.41 -21.08 -4.82
C LYS A 56 8.11 -20.13 -3.84
N VAL A 57 9.24 -20.58 -3.28
CA VAL A 57 10.05 -19.76 -2.37
C VAL A 57 10.63 -18.54 -3.09
N ALA A 58 11.20 -18.73 -4.28
CA ALA A 58 11.73 -17.63 -5.09
C ALA A 58 10.63 -16.64 -5.48
N TRP A 59 9.47 -17.13 -5.92
CA TRP A 59 8.32 -16.31 -6.25
C TRP A 59 7.85 -15.45 -5.06
N LEU A 60 7.69 -16.09 -3.91
CA LEU A 60 7.29 -15.41 -2.69
C LEU A 60 8.31 -14.34 -2.28
N ALA A 61 9.59 -14.65 -2.33
CA ALA A 61 10.65 -13.69 -1.98
C ALA A 61 10.65 -12.49 -2.92
N VAL A 62 10.58 -12.72 -4.24
CA VAL A 62 10.58 -11.65 -5.25
C VAL A 62 9.32 -10.77 -5.12
N THR A 63 8.14 -11.39 -5.06
CA THR A 63 6.87 -10.63 -4.95
C THR A 63 6.77 -9.88 -3.63
N TYR A 64 7.26 -10.45 -2.53
CA TYR A 64 7.30 -9.79 -1.23
C TYR A 64 8.21 -8.56 -1.22
N ILE A 65 9.42 -8.67 -1.80
CA ILE A 65 10.35 -7.54 -1.93
C ILE A 65 9.76 -6.46 -2.84
N LEU A 66 9.21 -6.84 -3.98
CA LEU A 66 8.56 -5.90 -4.90
C LEU A 66 7.42 -5.15 -4.21
N TRP A 67 6.54 -5.87 -3.55
CA TRP A 67 5.40 -5.27 -2.88
C TRP A 67 5.81 -4.41 -1.68
N GLY A 68 6.54 -4.98 -0.72
CA GLY A 68 6.87 -4.33 0.54
C GLY A 68 7.90 -3.22 0.37
N SER A 69 9.05 -3.54 -0.24
CA SER A 69 10.18 -2.62 -0.28
C SER A 69 10.10 -1.59 -1.41
N ILE A 70 9.47 -1.92 -2.55
CA ILE A 70 9.46 -1.01 -3.71
C ILE A 70 8.12 -0.30 -3.84
N PHE A 71 7.04 -1.03 -4.10
CA PHE A 71 5.76 -0.41 -4.44
C PHE A 71 5.05 0.18 -3.23
N TYR A 72 5.06 -0.50 -2.09
CA TYR A 72 4.46 0.02 -0.87
C TYR A 72 5.18 1.27 -0.37
N THR A 73 6.50 1.28 -0.34
CA THR A 73 7.30 2.45 0.01
C THR A 73 7.04 3.62 -0.95
N SER A 74 6.93 3.33 -2.25
CA SER A 74 6.66 4.33 -3.29
C SER A 74 5.32 5.03 -3.14
N ILE A 75 4.34 4.45 -2.47
CA ILE A 75 3.06 5.09 -2.19
C ILE A 75 2.98 5.62 -0.75
N ASN A 76 3.58 4.92 0.21
CA ASN A 76 3.47 5.26 1.62
C ASN A 76 4.23 6.54 2.00
N ILE A 77 5.43 6.77 1.43
CA ILE A 77 6.23 7.96 1.68
C ILE A 77 5.52 9.23 1.16
N PRO A 78 5.11 9.32 -0.13
CA PRO A 78 4.35 10.48 -0.60
C PRO A 78 3.04 10.68 0.15
N TYR A 79 2.33 9.61 0.49
CA TYR A 79 1.10 9.67 1.27
C TYR A 79 1.32 10.22 2.69
N GLY A 80 2.38 9.79 3.36
CA GLY A 80 2.75 10.32 4.68
C GLY A 80 3.16 11.79 4.64
N SER A 81 3.92 12.18 3.61
CA SER A 81 4.40 13.56 3.41
C SER A 81 3.30 14.51 2.94
N MET A 82 2.20 14.00 2.40
CA MET A 82 1.10 14.81 1.90
C MET A 82 0.43 15.65 3.00
N ALA A 83 0.46 15.22 4.26
CA ALA A 83 -0.09 15.99 5.38
C ALA A 83 0.55 17.39 5.50
N SER A 84 1.86 17.50 5.21
CA SER A 84 2.57 18.80 5.23
C SER A 84 2.22 19.70 4.04
N ALA A 85 1.75 19.12 2.94
CA ALA A 85 1.29 19.87 1.76
C ALA A 85 -0.19 20.27 1.85
N VAL A 86 -0.97 19.63 2.74
CA VAL A 86 -2.39 19.97 2.96
C VAL A 86 -2.54 21.17 3.89
N SER A 87 -1.79 21.21 5.00
CA SER A 87 -1.85 22.33 5.95
C SER A 87 -0.48 22.72 6.48
N PRO A 88 -0.20 24.02 6.63
CA PRO A 88 1.00 24.52 7.29
C PRO A 88 0.92 24.37 8.81
N GLU A 89 -0.27 24.24 9.38
CA GLU A 89 -0.49 24.19 10.82
C GLU A 89 -0.14 22.81 11.41
N SER A 90 0.60 22.82 12.52
CA SER A 90 1.00 21.58 13.20
C SER A 90 -0.19 20.83 13.79
N LYS A 91 -1.22 21.56 14.26
CA LYS A 91 -2.44 20.98 14.83
C LYS A 91 -3.22 20.17 13.79
N ASP A 92 -3.43 20.74 12.60
CA ASP A 92 -4.14 20.05 11.51
C ASP A 92 -3.41 18.79 11.06
N ARG A 93 -2.08 18.85 10.97
CA ARG A 93 -1.25 17.68 10.63
C ARG A 93 -1.34 16.57 11.67
N ALA A 94 -1.38 16.95 12.95
CA ALA A 94 -1.57 15.98 14.03
C ALA A 94 -2.96 15.32 13.95
N GLU A 95 -3.99 16.10 13.67
CA GLU A 95 -5.35 15.60 13.50
C GLU A 95 -5.46 14.65 12.29
N LEU A 96 -4.90 15.03 11.14
CA LEU A 96 -4.83 14.16 9.95
C LEU A 96 -4.10 12.84 10.25
N SER A 97 -2.99 12.89 11.01
CA SER A 97 -2.26 11.69 11.42
C SER A 97 -3.09 10.81 12.36
N THR A 98 -3.86 11.41 13.26
CA THR A 98 -4.76 10.69 14.16
C THR A 98 -5.85 9.95 13.39
N TRP A 99 -6.52 10.64 12.46
CA TRP A 99 -7.54 10.02 11.60
C TRP A 99 -6.98 8.90 10.73
N ARG A 100 -5.75 9.08 10.20
CA ARG A 100 -5.04 8.01 9.48
C ARG A 100 -4.82 6.79 10.37
N THR A 101 -4.40 6.98 11.61
CA THR A 101 -4.16 5.88 12.56
C THR A 101 -5.46 5.15 12.94
N ILE A 102 -6.53 5.90 13.17
CA ILE A 102 -7.86 5.33 13.45
C ILE A 102 -8.32 4.49 12.26
N GLY A 103 -8.22 5.02 11.05
CA GLY A 103 -8.57 4.29 9.82
C GLY A 103 -7.75 3.00 9.63
N ALA A 104 -6.43 3.07 9.87
CA ALA A 104 -5.54 1.91 9.79
C ALA A 104 -5.89 0.85 10.85
N SER A 105 -6.20 1.25 12.07
CA SER A 105 -6.61 0.34 13.16
C SER A 105 -7.94 -0.35 12.84
N LEU A 106 -8.91 0.41 12.33
CA LEU A 106 -10.20 -0.14 11.91
C LEU A 106 -10.04 -1.15 10.77
N ALA A 107 -9.26 -0.81 9.75
CA ALA A 107 -8.95 -1.70 8.64
C ALA A 107 -8.24 -2.97 9.11
N SER A 108 -7.26 -2.85 10.02
CA SER A 108 -6.55 -3.99 10.61
C SER A 108 -7.49 -4.93 11.38
N LEU A 109 -8.46 -4.38 12.09
CA LEU A 109 -9.47 -5.17 12.79
C LEU A 109 -10.38 -5.92 11.80
N VAL A 110 -10.88 -5.23 10.78
CA VAL A 110 -11.72 -5.84 9.74
C VAL A 110 -10.97 -6.95 9.00
N ILE A 111 -9.71 -6.71 8.63
CA ILE A 111 -8.88 -7.70 7.93
C ILE A 111 -8.51 -8.85 8.87
N GLY A 112 -8.11 -8.56 10.11
CA GLY A 112 -7.65 -9.55 11.07
C GLY A 112 -8.75 -10.52 11.52
N VAL A 113 -9.99 -10.06 11.59
CA VAL A 113 -11.15 -10.90 11.94
C VAL A 113 -11.81 -11.47 10.68
N GLY A 114 -12.06 -10.64 9.67
CA GLY A 114 -12.80 -11.03 8.48
C GLY A 114 -12.04 -12.01 7.58
N THR A 115 -10.73 -11.82 7.40
CA THR A 115 -9.93 -12.70 6.54
C THR A 115 -9.90 -14.16 7.03
N PRO A 116 -9.61 -14.46 8.31
CA PRO A 116 -9.66 -15.83 8.81
C PRO A 116 -11.06 -16.47 8.67
N MET A 117 -12.12 -15.74 8.96
CA MET A 117 -13.48 -16.26 8.85
C MET A 117 -13.85 -16.74 7.43
N ILE A 118 -13.30 -16.10 6.41
CA ILE A 118 -13.57 -16.43 5.00
C ILE A 118 -12.55 -17.41 4.46
N ALA A 119 -11.27 -17.27 4.83
CA ALA A 119 -10.15 -18.03 4.28
C ALA A 119 -10.08 -19.47 4.78
N TYR A 120 -10.50 -19.72 6.04
CA TYR A 120 -10.50 -21.06 6.60
C TYR A 120 -11.74 -21.84 6.20
N VAL A 121 -11.55 -23.11 5.89
CA VAL A 121 -12.60 -24.07 5.53
C VAL A 121 -12.45 -25.32 6.36
N THR A 122 -13.53 -25.85 6.88
CA THR A 122 -13.52 -27.14 7.55
C THR A 122 -13.80 -28.26 6.54
N VAL A 123 -12.81 -29.12 6.31
CA VAL A 123 -12.91 -30.31 5.47
C VAL A 123 -12.57 -31.52 6.34
N ASP A 124 -13.43 -32.52 6.40
CA ASP A 124 -13.27 -33.74 7.21
C ASP A 124 -12.95 -33.46 8.70
N GLY A 125 -13.58 -32.43 9.28
CA GLY A 125 -13.37 -32.08 10.68
C GLY A 125 -12.05 -31.34 10.97
N LYS A 126 -11.23 -31.05 9.96
CA LYS A 126 -9.99 -30.26 10.09
C LYS A 126 -10.15 -28.90 9.45
N THR A 127 -9.79 -27.85 10.18
CA THR A 127 -9.78 -26.48 9.67
C THR A 127 -8.51 -26.27 8.85
N MET A 128 -8.68 -26.00 7.55
CA MET A 128 -7.60 -25.80 6.61
C MET A 128 -7.73 -24.46 5.89
N LEU A 129 -6.58 -23.82 5.58
CA LEU A 129 -6.56 -22.59 4.80
C LEU A 129 -6.81 -22.90 3.32
N SER A 130 -7.85 -22.31 2.75
CA SER A 130 -8.15 -22.44 1.32
C SER A 130 -7.38 -21.40 0.49
N GLY A 131 -6.43 -21.85 -0.33
CA GLY A 131 -5.65 -20.98 -1.21
C GLY A 131 -6.52 -20.20 -2.20
N SER A 132 -7.54 -20.83 -2.78
CA SER A 132 -8.45 -20.18 -3.72
C SER A 132 -9.25 -19.05 -3.06
N ARG A 133 -9.74 -19.26 -1.85
CA ARG A 133 -10.44 -18.20 -1.08
C ARG A 133 -9.49 -17.06 -0.72
N MET A 134 -8.25 -17.38 -0.35
CA MET A 134 -7.23 -16.38 -0.04
C MET A 134 -6.92 -15.51 -1.26
N THR A 135 -6.81 -16.08 -2.45
CA THR A 135 -6.62 -15.34 -3.70
C THR A 135 -7.79 -14.40 -3.99
N ILE A 136 -9.04 -14.85 -3.78
CA ILE A 136 -10.23 -14.00 -3.97
C ILE A 136 -10.23 -12.84 -2.98
N ILE A 137 -9.95 -13.09 -1.70
CA ILE A 137 -9.86 -12.04 -0.67
C ILE A 137 -8.79 -11.01 -1.04
N ALA A 138 -7.60 -11.47 -1.47
CA ALA A 138 -6.53 -10.59 -1.92
C ALA A 138 -6.96 -9.74 -3.13
N GLY A 139 -7.70 -10.31 -4.08
CA GLY A 139 -8.27 -9.58 -5.22
C GLY A 139 -9.24 -8.49 -4.79
N VAL A 140 -10.17 -8.81 -3.91
CA VAL A 140 -11.15 -7.84 -3.38
C VAL A 140 -10.46 -6.70 -2.64
N PHE A 141 -9.49 -7.00 -1.75
CA PHE A 141 -8.74 -5.97 -1.04
C PHE A 141 -7.86 -5.13 -1.96
N SER A 142 -7.28 -5.72 -3.02
CA SER A 142 -6.50 -4.97 -4.01
C SER A 142 -7.37 -3.97 -4.77
N VAL A 143 -8.58 -4.36 -5.19
CA VAL A 143 -9.52 -3.44 -5.83
C VAL A 143 -9.97 -2.35 -4.86
N MET A 144 -10.29 -2.70 -3.63
CA MET A 144 -10.69 -1.74 -2.60
C MET A 144 -9.57 -0.74 -2.29
N ALA A 145 -8.32 -1.19 -2.26
CA ALA A 145 -7.16 -0.31 -2.09
C ALA A 145 -7.04 0.71 -3.23
N ILE A 146 -7.20 0.28 -4.49
CA ILE A 146 -7.20 1.20 -5.65
C ILE A 146 -8.28 2.26 -5.49
N ILE A 147 -9.51 1.85 -5.15
CA ILE A 147 -10.63 2.77 -4.95
C ILE A 147 -10.30 3.78 -3.85
N CYS A 148 -9.79 3.33 -2.70
CA CYS A 148 -9.43 4.20 -1.59
C CYS A 148 -8.33 5.20 -1.97
N TYR A 149 -7.28 4.78 -2.69
CA TYR A 149 -6.22 5.67 -3.16
C TYR A 149 -6.73 6.70 -4.16
N LEU A 150 -7.62 6.31 -5.08
CA LEU A 150 -8.21 7.23 -6.04
C LEU A 150 -9.18 8.22 -5.37
N LEU A 151 -9.94 7.78 -4.36
CA LEU A 151 -10.76 8.67 -3.54
C LEU A 151 -9.89 9.66 -2.77
N CYS A 152 -8.81 9.19 -2.15
CA CYS A 152 -7.86 10.06 -1.48
C CYS A 152 -7.27 11.10 -2.44
N PHE A 153 -6.88 10.69 -3.66
CA PHE A 153 -6.43 11.60 -4.71
C PHE A 153 -7.46 12.68 -5.07
N LYS A 154 -8.76 12.31 -5.14
CA LYS A 154 -9.84 13.27 -5.47
C LYS A 154 -10.17 14.22 -4.32
N MET A 155 -10.22 13.70 -3.10
CA MET A 155 -10.69 14.46 -1.94
C MET A 155 -9.64 15.39 -1.36
N VAL A 156 -8.36 15.01 -1.44
CA VAL A 156 -7.26 15.79 -0.85
C VAL A 156 -6.67 16.73 -1.88
N GLN A 157 -6.49 18.00 -1.51
CA GLN A 157 -5.83 19.02 -2.31
C GLN A 157 -4.60 19.54 -1.59
N GLU A 158 -3.48 19.63 -2.29
CA GLU A 158 -2.26 20.26 -1.78
C GLU A 158 -2.43 21.78 -1.83
N ARG A 159 -2.47 22.42 -0.66
CA ARG A 159 -2.66 23.87 -0.52
C ARG A 159 -1.36 24.62 -0.27
N VAL A 160 -0.36 23.93 0.28
CA VAL A 160 0.96 24.49 0.58
C VAL A 160 1.89 24.20 -0.58
N GLN A 161 2.41 25.24 -1.23
CA GLN A 161 3.46 25.08 -2.24
C GLN A 161 4.79 24.78 -1.55
N LEU A 162 5.18 23.51 -1.55
CA LEU A 162 6.50 23.09 -1.11
C LEU A 162 7.48 23.41 -2.23
N THR A 163 8.15 24.55 -2.14
CA THR A 163 9.25 24.92 -3.03
C THR A 163 10.40 23.94 -2.81
N THR A 164 10.80 23.26 -3.88
CA THR A 164 12.05 22.51 -3.90
C THR A 164 13.18 23.52 -3.76
N LYS A 165 13.90 23.53 -2.63
CA LYS A 165 15.18 24.24 -2.57
C LYS A 165 16.10 23.61 -3.62
N SER A 166 16.35 24.34 -4.68
CA SER A 166 17.45 24.06 -5.59
C SER A 166 18.72 24.57 -4.90
N GLU A 167 19.46 23.70 -4.25
CA GLU A 167 20.89 23.87 -4.07
C GLU A 167 21.62 22.98 -5.04
#